data_57a4198210fa490a129d0e2229a5890d
#
_entry.id   57a4198210fa490a129d0e2229a5890d
#
_cell.length_a   1.000
_cell.length_b   1.000
_cell.length_c   1.000
_cell.angle_alpha   90.00
_cell.angle_beta   90.00
_cell.angle_gamma   90.00
#
_symmetry.space_group_name_H-M   'P 1'
#
loop_
_entity.id
_entity.type
_entity.pdbx_description
1 polymer ?
#
loop_
_entity_poly.entity_id
_entity_poly.type
_entity_poly.pdbx_seq_one_letter_code
_entity_poly.pdbx_strand_id
1 'polypeptide(L)'
;WFAAGGVTLLERAIVALVGLTFVWISFSVITVLMALVQRMTRPCRLARTGRGPSERVALLIPVYHEDPASVSGNANAMLQELARGAQHDNYALFILSDTRDPELAEMEERAFFSLRQNCALGMDVFYRRRLVNADKKVGNLTDWIEGWGGAYDAMLVLDADSLMSGGAIRRLTHELSADLEAGLIQSVPVLIGAQTLFGRMQQFSNAVYGWLLSEGVALWAQGEGNYWGHNAIIRVAPFMEHCALAPIK
;
A
#
# COMPACT_ATOMS: atom_id res chain seq x y z
N TRP A 1 2.04 14.26 -46.95
CA TRP A 1 2.66 12.94 -47.15
C TRP A 1 1.61 11.88 -47.51
N PHE A 2 0.51 11.80 -46.83
CA PHE A 2 -0.55 10.80 -47.09
C PHE A 2 -1.44 11.09 -48.33
N ALA A 3 -1.30 12.20 -49.01
CA ALA A 3 -2.23 12.62 -50.06
C ALA A 3 -1.80 12.28 -51.51
N ALA A 4 -0.56 11.83 -51.75
CA ALA A 4 -0.01 11.72 -53.10
C ALA A 4 -0.27 10.37 -53.82
N GLY A 5 -0.85 9.36 -53.15
CA GLY A 5 -1.07 8.04 -53.75
C GLY A 5 -2.28 7.27 -53.25
N GLY A 6 -3.15 7.89 -52.47
CA GLY A 6 -4.22 7.21 -51.72
C GLY A 6 -3.70 6.57 -50.44
N VAL A 7 -4.55 6.50 -49.42
CA VAL A 7 -4.16 5.98 -48.08
C VAL A 7 -4.19 4.45 -48.09
N THR A 8 -3.05 3.83 -47.94
CA THR A 8 -2.92 2.36 -47.83
C THR A 8 -3.48 1.85 -46.50
N LEU A 9 -3.76 0.56 -46.38
CA LEU A 9 -4.21 -0.07 -45.14
C LEU A 9 -3.16 0.09 -44.02
N LEU A 10 -1.87 0.00 -44.36
CA LEU A 10 -0.76 0.16 -43.39
C LEU A 10 -0.72 1.58 -42.83
N GLU A 11 -0.88 2.60 -43.70
CA GLU A 11 -0.91 4.00 -43.28
C GLU A 11 -2.11 4.30 -42.37
N ARG A 12 -3.28 3.73 -42.63
CA ARG A 12 -4.44 3.83 -41.73
C ARG A 12 -4.15 3.22 -40.37
N ALA A 13 -3.52 2.06 -40.36
CA ALA A 13 -3.13 1.40 -39.09
C ALA A 13 -2.12 2.24 -38.32
N ILE A 14 -1.11 2.80 -38.95
CA ILE A 14 -0.10 3.69 -38.32
C ILE A 14 -0.80 4.95 -37.77
N VAL A 15 -1.66 5.60 -38.51
CA VAL A 15 -2.39 6.80 -38.05
C VAL A 15 -3.27 6.47 -36.83
N ALA A 16 -3.96 5.32 -36.86
CA ALA A 16 -4.77 4.87 -35.73
C ALA A 16 -3.92 4.64 -34.48
N LEU A 17 -2.76 3.97 -34.60
CA LEU A 17 -1.83 3.74 -33.48
C LEU A 17 -1.23 5.04 -32.95
N VAL A 18 -0.84 5.95 -33.85
CA VAL A 18 -0.33 7.28 -33.45
C VAL A 18 -1.43 8.06 -32.73
N GLY A 19 -2.66 8.04 -33.25
CA GLY A 19 -3.81 8.69 -32.60
C GLY A 19 -4.07 8.13 -31.21
N LEU A 20 -4.08 6.81 -31.05
CA LEU A 20 -4.25 6.15 -29.75
C LEU A 20 -3.13 6.54 -28.77
N THR A 21 -1.88 6.50 -29.24
CA THR A 21 -0.72 6.90 -28.42
C THR A 21 -0.81 8.37 -28.01
N PHE A 22 -1.23 9.24 -28.93
CA PHE A 22 -1.41 10.67 -28.64
C PHE A 22 -2.48 10.90 -27.57
N VAL A 23 -3.62 10.20 -27.63
CA VAL A 23 -4.68 10.27 -26.61
C VAL A 23 -4.13 9.83 -25.24
N TRP A 24 -3.37 8.74 -25.19
CA TRP A 24 -2.76 8.23 -23.97
C TRP A 24 -1.77 9.22 -23.34
N ILE A 25 -0.87 9.79 -24.17
CA ILE A 25 0.08 10.80 -23.71
C ILE A 25 -0.66 12.06 -23.23
N SER A 26 -1.64 12.52 -23.98
CA SER A 26 -2.44 13.71 -23.61
C SER A 26 -3.16 13.51 -22.28
N PHE A 27 -3.77 12.34 -22.07
CA PHE A 27 -4.40 12.00 -20.80
C PHE A 27 -3.40 12.07 -19.63
N SER A 28 -2.21 11.49 -19.78
CA SER A 28 -1.17 11.53 -18.76
C SER A 28 -0.69 12.97 -18.47
N VAL A 29 -0.48 13.77 -19.50
CA VAL A 29 -0.08 15.17 -19.35
C VAL A 29 -1.16 16.00 -18.65
N ILE A 30 -2.42 15.85 -19.05
CA ILE A 30 -3.56 16.55 -18.43
C ILE A 30 -3.66 16.15 -16.95
N THR A 31 -3.51 14.87 -16.62
CA THR A 31 -3.55 14.36 -15.26
C THR A 31 -2.48 15.03 -14.37
N VAL A 32 -1.25 15.11 -14.87
CA VAL A 32 -0.15 15.79 -14.16
C VAL A 32 -0.40 17.31 -14.03
N LEU A 33 -0.90 17.96 -15.09
CA LEU A 33 -1.22 19.38 -15.05
C LEU A 33 -2.34 19.71 -14.05
N MET A 34 -3.35 18.86 -13.95
CA MET A 34 -4.41 19.01 -12.95
C MET A 34 -3.86 18.96 -11.53
N ALA A 35 -2.97 18.01 -11.22
CA ALA A 35 -2.31 17.94 -9.92
C ALA A 35 -1.48 19.19 -9.63
N LEU A 36 -0.74 19.67 -10.62
CA LEU A 36 0.08 20.89 -10.48
C LEU A 36 -0.79 22.13 -10.21
N VAL A 37 -1.86 22.33 -10.98
CA VAL A 37 -2.81 23.44 -10.77
C VAL A 37 -3.44 23.35 -9.39
N GLN A 38 -3.86 22.17 -8.95
CA GLN A 38 -4.42 21.98 -7.61
C GLN A 38 -3.42 22.40 -6.52
N ARG A 39 -2.15 22.00 -6.63
CA ARG A 39 -1.12 22.40 -5.67
C ARG A 39 -0.88 23.89 -5.63
N MET A 40 -0.93 24.56 -6.79
CA MET A 40 -0.79 26.00 -6.87
C MET A 40 -1.99 26.74 -6.26
N THR A 41 -3.19 26.21 -6.41
CA THR A 41 -4.44 26.82 -5.95
C THR A 41 -4.85 26.40 -4.54
N ARG A 42 -4.52 25.18 -4.15
CA ARG A 42 -4.83 24.60 -2.84
C ARG A 42 -3.55 24.00 -2.25
N PRO A 43 -2.68 24.79 -1.63
CA PRO A 43 -1.49 24.24 -0.98
C PRO A 43 -1.93 23.18 0.03
N CYS A 44 -1.23 22.04 0.01
CA CYS A 44 -1.50 20.92 0.91
C CYS A 44 -1.56 21.44 2.35
N ARG A 45 -2.73 21.45 2.95
CA ARG A 45 -2.86 21.71 4.37
C ARG A 45 -2.33 20.45 5.05
N LEU A 46 -1.11 20.53 5.55
CA LEU A 46 -0.65 19.57 6.56
C LEU A 46 -1.72 19.56 7.64
N ALA A 47 -2.39 18.42 7.81
CA ALA A 47 -3.35 18.29 8.89
C ALA A 47 -2.65 18.73 10.18
N ARG A 48 -3.20 19.75 10.83
CA ARG A 48 -2.62 20.24 12.10
C ARG A 48 -2.71 19.05 13.05
N THR A 49 -1.57 18.64 13.56
CA THR A 49 -1.45 17.62 14.60
C THR A 49 -2.28 18.04 15.81
N GLY A 50 -3.57 17.68 15.77
CA GLY A 50 -4.41 17.63 16.93
C GLY A 50 -3.96 16.50 17.87
N ARG A 51 -4.69 16.26 18.92
CA ARG A 51 -4.53 15.10 19.77
C ARG A 51 -4.44 13.85 18.87
N GLY A 52 -3.37 13.08 18.98
CA GLY A 52 -3.13 11.94 18.09
C GLY A 52 -4.33 10.97 18.07
N PRO A 53 -4.48 10.20 16.98
CA PRO A 53 -5.61 9.29 16.84
C PRO A 53 -5.66 8.31 18.00
N SER A 54 -6.87 8.06 18.50
CA SER A 54 -7.11 7.05 19.54
C SER A 54 -7.37 5.66 18.95
N GLU A 55 -7.40 5.56 17.61
CA GLU A 55 -7.68 4.30 16.93
C GLU A 55 -6.58 3.27 17.15
N ARG A 56 -6.99 2.04 17.40
CA ARG A 56 -6.13 0.86 17.42
C ARG A 56 -5.92 0.37 16.00
N VAL A 57 -4.67 0.33 15.56
CA VAL A 57 -4.28 -0.02 14.20
C VAL A 57 -3.44 -1.29 14.17
N ALA A 58 -3.87 -2.28 13.38
CA ALA A 58 -3.10 -3.47 13.11
C ALA A 58 -2.27 -3.29 11.83
N LEU A 59 -0.95 -3.47 11.92
CA LEU A 59 -0.04 -3.55 10.78
C LEU A 59 0.00 -5.00 10.32
N LEU A 60 -0.47 -5.30 9.11
CA LEU A 60 -0.58 -6.66 8.59
C LEU A 60 0.48 -6.90 7.52
N ILE A 61 1.35 -7.86 7.73
CA ILE A 61 2.38 -8.29 6.79
C ILE A 61 2.08 -9.74 6.38
N PRO A 62 1.34 -9.97 5.29
CA PRO A 62 1.18 -11.30 4.72
C PRO A 62 2.51 -11.78 4.11
N VAL A 63 2.93 -12.99 4.43
CA VAL A 63 4.21 -13.60 4.02
C VAL A 63 3.95 -14.94 3.35
N TYR A 64 4.64 -15.19 2.23
CA TYR A 64 4.61 -16.47 1.52
C TYR A 64 5.95 -16.76 0.86
N HIS A 65 6.83 -17.48 1.55
CA HIS A 65 8.18 -17.86 1.07
C HIS A 65 9.15 -16.67 0.84
N GLU A 66 8.90 -15.51 1.44
CA GLU A 66 9.86 -14.41 1.46
C GLU A 66 11.00 -14.68 2.45
N ASP A 67 12.12 -13.96 2.29
CA ASP A 67 13.25 -14.06 3.20
C ASP A 67 12.91 -13.52 4.60
N PRO A 68 12.94 -14.38 5.65
CA PRO A 68 12.55 -13.99 7.00
C PRO A 68 13.42 -12.87 7.59
N ALA A 69 14.70 -12.79 7.18
CA ALA A 69 15.61 -11.75 7.67
C ALA A 69 15.22 -10.38 7.12
N SER A 70 14.87 -10.30 5.85
CA SER A 70 14.39 -9.07 5.21
C SER A 70 13.06 -8.62 5.80
N VAL A 71 12.08 -9.53 5.94
CA VAL A 71 10.77 -9.22 6.53
C VAL A 71 10.92 -8.71 7.95
N SER A 72 11.66 -9.42 8.81
CA SER A 72 11.85 -9.02 10.20
C SER A 72 12.68 -7.73 10.33
N GLY A 73 13.66 -7.51 9.46
CA GLY A 73 14.44 -6.28 9.39
C GLY A 73 13.59 -5.06 9.07
N ASN A 74 12.74 -5.14 8.04
CA ASN A 74 11.80 -4.09 7.67
C ASN A 74 10.78 -3.84 8.79
N ALA A 75 10.20 -4.90 9.34
CA ALA A 75 9.26 -4.82 10.46
C ALA A 75 9.89 -4.13 11.67
N ASN A 76 11.11 -4.52 12.07
CA ASN A 76 11.83 -3.91 13.18
C ASN A 76 12.10 -2.41 12.93
N ALA A 77 12.52 -2.03 11.73
CA ALA A 77 12.75 -0.63 11.39
C ALA A 77 11.47 0.21 11.52
N MET A 78 10.33 -0.30 11.03
CA MET A 78 9.02 0.35 11.16
C MET A 78 8.60 0.49 12.64
N LEU A 79 8.73 -0.58 13.43
CA LEU A 79 8.37 -0.58 14.86
C LEU A 79 9.25 0.40 15.66
N GLN A 80 10.55 0.44 15.41
CA GLN A 80 11.46 1.38 16.07
C GLN A 80 11.11 2.84 15.76
N GLU A 81 10.72 3.16 14.53
CA GLU A 81 10.28 4.51 14.18
C GLU A 81 8.92 4.86 14.78
N LEU A 82 8.01 3.90 14.88
CA LEU A 82 6.73 4.09 15.56
C LEU A 82 6.95 4.33 17.05
N ALA A 83 7.84 3.58 17.69
CA ALA A 83 8.16 3.71 19.13
C ALA A 83 8.71 5.09 19.52
N ARG A 84 9.32 5.83 18.59
CA ARG A 84 9.77 7.21 18.81
C ARG A 84 8.63 8.23 18.89
N GLY A 85 7.43 7.83 18.49
CA GLY A 85 6.25 8.70 18.48
C GLY A 85 5.39 8.52 19.72
N ALA A 86 4.54 9.51 20.01
CA ALA A 86 3.47 9.36 20.99
C ALA A 86 2.44 8.32 20.50
N GLN A 87 1.79 7.62 21.46
CA GLN A 87 0.74 6.64 21.17
C GLN A 87 1.20 5.43 20.33
N HIS A 88 2.44 5.01 20.48
CA HIS A 88 2.97 3.81 19.83
C HIS A 88 2.26 2.52 20.30
N ASP A 89 1.68 2.51 21.48
CA ASP A 89 0.85 1.45 22.06
C ASP A 89 -0.49 1.22 21.34
N ASN A 90 -0.91 2.15 20.51
CA ASN A 90 -2.07 1.97 19.65
C ASN A 90 -1.82 1.08 18.42
N TYR A 91 -0.57 0.71 18.16
CA TYR A 91 -0.18 -0.11 17.02
C TYR A 91 0.21 -1.52 17.46
N ALA A 92 -0.25 -2.51 16.69
CA ALA A 92 0.18 -3.89 16.81
C ALA A 92 0.64 -4.42 15.45
N LEU A 93 1.67 -5.26 15.41
CA LEU A 93 2.16 -5.88 14.21
C LEU A 93 1.73 -7.34 14.13
N PHE A 94 1.24 -7.76 12.97
CA PHE A 94 0.91 -9.15 12.65
C PHE A 94 1.72 -9.61 11.44
N ILE A 95 2.55 -10.64 11.63
CA ILE A 95 3.16 -11.40 10.55
C ILE A 95 2.24 -12.58 10.26
N LEU A 96 1.67 -12.60 9.06
CA LEU A 96 0.62 -13.55 8.64
C LEU A 96 1.22 -14.50 7.61
N SER A 97 1.78 -15.63 8.05
CA SER A 97 2.49 -16.56 7.20
C SER A 97 1.57 -17.60 6.55
N ASP A 98 1.77 -17.81 5.25
CA ASP A 98 1.25 -18.89 4.43
C ASP A 98 2.36 -19.84 3.95
N THR A 99 3.58 -19.71 4.49
CA THR A 99 4.77 -20.47 4.11
C THR A 99 4.54 -21.96 4.37
N ARG A 100 4.76 -22.78 3.31
CA ARG A 100 4.59 -24.22 3.35
C ARG A 100 5.86 -24.98 3.66
N ASP A 101 7.02 -24.41 3.24
CA ASP A 101 8.32 -24.99 3.50
C ASP A 101 8.61 -25.03 5.00
N PRO A 102 8.84 -26.22 5.59
CA PRO A 102 9.06 -26.35 7.04
C PRO A 102 10.35 -25.66 7.51
N GLU A 103 11.42 -25.69 6.71
CA GLU A 103 12.70 -25.09 7.08
C GLU A 103 12.57 -23.56 7.10
N LEU A 104 11.94 -23.01 6.06
CA LEU A 104 11.70 -21.57 5.98
C LEU A 104 10.74 -21.09 7.08
N ALA A 105 9.72 -21.89 7.40
CA ALA A 105 8.80 -21.57 8.49
C ALA A 105 9.49 -21.54 9.86
N GLU A 106 10.43 -22.46 10.10
CA GLU A 106 11.24 -22.42 11.33
C GLU A 106 12.13 -21.17 11.38
N MET A 107 12.69 -20.75 10.24
CA MET A 107 13.44 -19.49 10.15
C MET A 107 12.55 -18.27 10.41
N GLU A 108 11.32 -18.25 9.88
CA GLU A 108 10.33 -17.19 10.16
C GLU A 108 10.01 -17.11 11.66
N GLU A 109 9.76 -18.23 12.32
CA GLU A 109 9.47 -18.27 13.75
C GLU A 109 10.66 -17.75 14.58
N ARG A 110 11.88 -18.14 14.24
CA ARG A 110 13.09 -17.63 14.93
C ARG A 110 13.24 -16.11 14.74
N ALA A 111 13.04 -15.62 13.51
CA ALA A 111 13.09 -14.20 13.19
C ALA A 111 12.01 -13.42 13.97
N PHE A 112 10.81 -13.98 14.06
CA PHE A 112 9.73 -13.41 14.84
C PHE A 112 10.06 -13.33 16.35
N PHE A 113 10.60 -14.39 16.94
CA PHE A 113 10.99 -14.37 18.36
C PHE A 113 12.05 -13.31 18.64
N SER A 114 13.04 -13.16 17.74
CA SER A 114 14.03 -12.09 17.84
C SER A 114 13.40 -10.71 17.72
N LEU A 115 12.49 -10.51 16.77
CA LEU A 115 11.77 -9.26 16.59
C LEU A 115 10.97 -8.89 17.85
N ARG A 116 10.25 -9.85 18.42
CA ARG A 116 9.44 -9.66 19.61
C ARG A 116 10.27 -9.30 20.84
N GLN A 117 11.44 -9.90 21.01
CA GLN A 117 12.35 -9.58 22.11
C GLN A 117 12.94 -8.17 22.01
N ASN A 118 13.14 -7.67 20.78
CA ASN A 118 13.71 -6.35 20.51
C ASN A 118 12.64 -5.25 20.32
N CYS A 119 11.36 -5.61 20.41
CA CYS A 119 10.27 -4.65 20.26
C CYS A 119 10.23 -3.67 21.44
N ALA A 120 9.86 -2.43 21.15
CA ALA A 120 9.68 -1.41 22.18
C ALA A 120 8.55 -1.79 23.15
N LEU A 121 8.70 -1.43 24.41
CA LEU A 121 7.68 -1.66 25.44
C LEU A 121 6.34 -1.03 25.03
N GLY A 122 5.27 -1.81 25.16
CA GLY A 122 3.91 -1.36 24.85
C GLY A 122 3.44 -1.61 23.42
N MET A 123 4.29 -2.17 22.55
CA MET A 123 3.88 -2.59 21.20
C MET A 123 3.76 -4.12 21.14
N ASP A 124 2.62 -4.58 20.66
CA ASP A 124 2.37 -6.00 20.48
C ASP A 124 2.83 -6.50 19.10
N VAL A 125 3.50 -7.64 19.09
CA VAL A 125 3.93 -8.32 17.87
C VAL A 125 3.41 -9.75 17.87
N PHE A 126 2.70 -10.12 16.84
CA PHE A 126 2.07 -11.43 16.67
C PHE A 126 2.57 -12.13 15.41
N TYR A 127 2.64 -13.44 15.46
CA TYR A 127 2.91 -14.31 14.32
C TYR A 127 1.83 -15.38 14.26
N ARG A 128 1.28 -15.57 13.06
CA ARG A 128 0.34 -16.65 12.79
C ARG A 128 0.72 -17.31 11.47
N ARG A 129 0.78 -18.63 11.48
CA ARG A 129 0.97 -19.44 10.28
C ARG A 129 -0.27 -20.28 9.99
N ARG A 130 -0.75 -20.23 8.74
CA ARG A 130 -1.78 -21.14 8.26
C ARG A 130 -1.15 -22.37 7.65
N LEU A 131 -1.77 -23.54 7.88
CA LEU A 131 -1.34 -24.81 7.27
C LEU A 131 -1.84 -24.93 5.82
N VAL A 132 -2.98 -24.30 5.51
CA VAL A 132 -3.62 -24.33 4.18
C VAL A 132 -3.70 -22.90 3.66
N ASN A 133 -3.03 -22.63 2.55
CA ASN A 133 -3.07 -21.33 1.88
C ASN A 133 -4.30 -21.25 0.96
N ALA A 134 -5.50 -21.29 1.57
CA ALA A 134 -6.75 -21.09 0.85
C ALA A 134 -6.88 -19.61 0.49
N ASP A 135 -7.30 -19.34 -0.76
CA ASP A 135 -7.51 -17.98 -1.29
C ASP A 135 -6.31 -17.04 -1.15
N LYS A 136 -5.11 -17.59 -0.95
CA LYS A 136 -3.83 -16.86 -0.91
C LYS A 136 -3.87 -15.65 0.04
N LYS A 137 -3.34 -14.50 -0.38
CA LYS A 137 -3.31 -13.25 0.42
C LYS A 137 -4.70 -12.82 0.89
N VAL A 138 -5.72 -12.95 0.06
CA VAL A 138 -7.10 -12.56 0.42
C VAL A 138 -7.61 -13.43 1.55
N GLY A 139 -7.51 -14.77 1.43
CA GLY A 139 -7.91 -15.68 2.49
C GLY A 139 -7.11 -15.49 3.78
N ASN A 140 -5.82 -15.14 3.67
CA ASN A 140 -4.98 -14.85 4.82
C ASN A 140 -5.47 -13.62 5.61
N LEU A 141 -5.84 -12.56 4.90
CA LEU A 141 -6.42 -11.36 5.50
C LEU A 141 -7.82 -11.63 6.05
N THR A 142 -8.65 -12.40 5.35
CA THR A 142 -9.99 -12.79 5.82
C THR A 142 -9.92 -13.54 7.15
N ASP A 143 -9.07 -14.56 7.27
CA ASP A 143 -8.85 -15.27 8.54
C ASP A 143 -8.42 -14.35 9.68
N TRP A 144 -7.57 -13.34 9.37
CA TRP A 144 -7.17 -12.37 10.38
C TRP A 144 -8.34 -11.48 10.80
N ILE A 145 -9.12 -11.00 9.83
CA ILE A 145 -10.30 -10.16 10.09
C ILE A 145 -11.31 -10.90 10.97
N GLU A 146 -11.61 -12.16 10.65
CA GLU A 146 -12.55 -12.99 11.41
C GLU A 146 -12.06 -13.29 12.83
N GLY A 147 -10.75 -13.51 13.00
CA GLY A 147 -10.18 -13.89 14.29
C GLY A 147 -9.85 -12.72 15.21
N TRP A 148 -9.40 -11.61 14.68
CA TRP A 148 -8.85 -10.47 15.46
C TRP A 148 -9.38 -9.10 15.04
N GLY A 149 -9.99 -8.99 13.86
CA GLY A 149 -10.40 -7.70 13.28
C GLY A 149 -11.26 -6.86 14.22
N GLY A 150 -12.16 -7.49 14.98
CA GLY A 150 -13.03 -6.78 15.93
C GLY A 150 -12.31 -6.08 17.10
N ALA A 151 -11.01 -6.35 17.31
CA ALA A 151 -10.21 -5.68 18.33
C ALA A 151 -9.52 -4.40 17.83
N TYR A 152 -9.62 -4.09 16.53
CA TYR A 152 -8.93 -2.99 15.87
C TYR A 152 -9.91 -2.12 15.08
N ASP A 153 -9.69 -0.81 15.11
CA ASP A 153 -10.49 0.16 14.35
C ASP A 153 -10.06 0.18 12.88
N ALA A 154 -8.76 0.00 12.64
CA ALA A 154 -8.19 0.01 11.30
C ALA A 154 -7.08 -1.05 11.13
N MET A 155 -6.89 -1.48 9.90
CA MET A 155 -5.78 -2.33 9.48
C MET A 155 -4.95 -1.62 8.41
N LEU A 156 -3.62 -1.67 8.52
CA LEU A 156 -2.69 -1.22 7.49
C LEU A 156 -2.09 -2.46 6.82
N VAL A 157 -2.50 -2.71 5.58
CA VAL A 157 -2.02 -3.86 4.81
C VAL A 157 -0.73 -3.49 4.08
N LEU A 158 0.32 -4.25 4.35
CA LEU A 158 1.65 -4.11 3.77
C LEU A 158 1.99 -5.33 2.90
N ASP A 159 2.94 -5.21 1.99
CA ASP A 159 3.60 -6.37 1.39
C ASP A 159 4.83 -6.77 2.24
N ALA A 160 5.30 -7.99 2.10
CA ALA A 160 6.42 -8.52 2.87
C ALA A 160 7.73 -7.73 2.66
N ASP A 161 7.91 -7.12 1.50
CA ASP A 161 9.02 -6.25 1.13
C ASP A 161 8.78 -4.76 1.39
N SER A 162 7.59 -4.40 1.88
CA SER A 162 7.25 -3.00 2.17
C SER A 162 8.05 -2.45 3.34
N LEU A 163 8.53 -1.24 3.17
CA LEU A 163 9.15 -0.44 4.23
C LEU A 163 8.46 0.93 4.28
N MET A 164 7.76 1.19 5.38
CA MET A 164 7.05 2.46 5.57
C MET A 164 7.58 3.18 6.80
N SER A 165 7.89 4.47 6.68
CA SER A 165 8.33 5.24 7.84
C SER A 165 7.24 5.36 8.91
N GLY A 166 7.61 5.37 10.18
CA GLY A 166 6.68 5.59 11.28
C GLY A 166 5.92 6.92 11.17
N GLY A 167 6.53 7.92 10.53
CA GLY A 167 5.85 9.18 10.19
C GLY A 167 4.74 8.99 9.16
N ALA A 168 4.96 8.17 8.13
CA ALA A 168 3.94 7.86 7.12
C ALA A 168 2.79 7.05 7.72
N ILE A 169 3.08 6.05 8.55
CA ILE A 169 2.06 5.24 9.24
C ILE A 169 1.18 6.13 10.11
N ARG A 170 1.77 6.96 10.97
CA ARG A 170 1.03 7.90 11.82
C ARG A 170 0.20 8.90 11.01
N ARG A 171 0.72 9.35 9.86
CA ARG A 171 -0.01 10.25 8.98
C ARG A 171 -1.23 9.56 8.38
N LEU A 172 -1.11 8.35 7.85
CA LEU A 172 -2.24 7.59 7.33
C LEU A 172 -3.33 7.38 8.40
N THR A 173 -2.93 7.02 9.62
CA THR A 173 -3.85 6.87 10.75
C THR A 173 -4.56 8.18 11.06
N HIS A 174 -3.81 9.29 11.10
CA HIS A 174 -4.38 10.60 11.39
C HIS A 174 -5.37 11.06 10.30
N GLU A 175 -5.02 10.90 9.02
CA GLU A 175 -5.91 11.27 7.91
C GLU A 175 -7.19 10.42 7.94
N LEU A 176 -7.08 9.11 8.23
CA LEU A 176 -8.26 8.24 8.37
C LEU A 176 -9.13 8.68 9.55
N SER A 177 -8.54 9.03 10.69
CA SER A 177 -9.28 9.52 11.86
C SER A 177 -9.96 10.86 11.61
N ALA A 178 -9.36 11.72 10.79
CA ALA A 178 -9.87 13.03 10.46
C ALA A 178 -11.03 13.02 9.45
N ASP A 179 -11.10 11.99 8.61
CA ASP A 179 -12.13 11.80 7.59
C ASP A 179 -12.99 10.57 7.91
N LEU A 180 -14.14 10.78 8.53
CA LEU A 180 -15.05 9.71 8.96
C LEU A 180 -15.74 9.01 7.79
N GLU A 181 -15.81 9.65 6.63
CA GLU A 181 -16.40 9.07 5.40
C GLU A 181 -15.40 8.18 4.66
N ALA A 182 -14.10 8.37 4.90
CA ALA A 182 -13.08 7.56 4.27
C ALA A 182 -13.05 6.13 4.84
N GLY A 183 -13.36 5.15 4.02
CA GLY A 183 -13.20 3.72 4.33
C GLY A 183 -11.77 3.22 4.17
N LEU A 184 -11.00 3.87 3.26
CA LEU A 184 -9.63 3.50 2.92
C LEU A 184 -8.81 4.73 2.55
N ILE A 185 -7.57 4.81 3.04
CA ILE A 185 -6.58 5.79 2.59
C ILE A 185 -5.30 5.06 2.18
N GLN A 186 -4.83 5.35 0.98
CA GLN A 186 -3.68 4.67 0.39
C GLN A 186 -2.52 5.63 0.20
N SER A 187 -1.31 5.16 0.51
CA SER A 187 -0.08 5.89 0.20
C SER A 187 0.42 5.54 -1.20
N VAL A 188 1.15 6.46 -1.81
CA VAL A 188 1.85 6.21 -3.07
C VAL A 188 3.17 5.50 -2.77
N PRO A 189 3.38 4.26 -3.26
CA PRO A 189 4.64 3.56 -3.07
C PRO A 189 5.77 4.22 -3.88
N VAL A 190 6.96 4.26 -3.28
CA VAL A 190 8.18 4.72 -3.96
C VAL A 190 9.10 3.52 -4.18
N LEU A 191 9.50 3.30 -5.43
CA LEU A 191 10.44 2.24 -5.77
C LEU A 191 11.83 2.58 -5.25
N ILE A 192 12.45 1.65 -4.53
CA ILE A 192 13.80 1.79 -3.97
C ILE A 192 14.65 0.57 -4.32
N GLY A 193 15.97 0.71 -4.28
CA GLY A 193 16.89 -0.42 -4.40
C GLY A 193 16.97 -1.08 -5.78
N ALA A 194 16.48 -0.45 -6.86
CA ALA A 194 16.51 -1.03 -8.20
C ALA A 194 17.94 -1.30 -8.69
N GLN A 195 18.22 -2.55 -9.11
CA GLN A 195 19.53 -3.00 -9.58
C GLN A 195 19.62 -3.10 -11.12
N THR A 196 18.49 -3.36 -11.81
CA THR A 196 18.44 -3.49 -13.26
C THR A 196 18.31 -2.12 -13.93
N LEU A 197 18.74 -1.98 -15.18
CA LEU A 197 18.57 -0.74 -15.94
C LEU A 197 17.10 -0.32 -16.01
N PHE A 198 16.22 -1.26 -16.33
CA PHE A 198 14.78 -1.00 -16.42
C PHE A 198 14.20 -0.57 -15.05
N GLY A 199 14.56 -1.26 -13.98
CA GLY A 199 14.13 -0.91 -12.62
C GLY A 199 14.61 0.49 -12.21
N ARG A 200 15.86 0.86 -12.54
CA ARG A 200 16.38 2.21 -12.26
C ARG A 200 15.67 3.31 -13.06
N MET A 201 15.30 3.02 -14.32
CA MET A 201 14.49 3.94 -15.11
C MET A 201 13.10 4.13 -14.51
N GLN A 202 12.45 3.05 -14.05
CA GLN A 202 11.15 3.14 -13.34
C GLN A 202 11.28 3.90 -12.01
N GLN A 203 12.33 3.62 -11.23
CA GLN A 203 12.61 4.34 -9.98
C GLN A 203 12.79 5.83 -10.22
N PHE A 204 13.55 6.21 -11.25
CA PHE A 204 13.73 7.61 -11.66
C PHE A 204 12.39 8.25 -12.06
N SER A 205 11.62 7.61 -12.91
CA SER A 205 10.30 8.10 -13.35
C SER A 205 9.35 8.30 -12.18
N ASN A 206 9.30 7.33 -11.26
CA ASN A 206 8.49 7.41 -10.05
C ASN A 206 8.92 8.59 -9.16
N ALA A 207 10.22 8.81 -8.98
CA ALA A 207 10.75 9.90 -8.17
C ALA A 207 10.49 11.29 -8.79
N VAL A 208 10.52 11.40 -10.13
CA VAL A 208 10.39 12.70 -10.84
C VAL A 208 8.93 13.12 -10.97
N TYR A 209 8.05 12.26 -11.45
CA TYR A 209 6.67 12.63 -11.76
C TYR A 209 5.61 11.68 -11.20
N GLY A 210 5.99 10.51 -10.66
CA GLY A 210 5.04 9.50 -10.18
C GLY A 210 4.08 10.03 -9.12
N TRP A 211 4.56 10.84 -8.20
CA TRP A 211 3.74 11.47 -7.17
C TRP A 211 2.71 12.47 -7.74
N LEU A 212 3.08 13.27 -8.77
CA LEU A 212 2.15 14.17 -9.46
C LEU A 212 1.09 13.40 -10.24
N LEU A 213 1.48 12.31 -10.91
CA LEU A 213 0.56 11.45 -11.61
C LEU A 213 -0.45 10.83 -10.63
N SER A 214 0.02 10.35 -9.49
CA SER A 214 -0.85 9.76 -8.46
C SER A 214 -1.81 10.77 -7.85
N GLU A 215 -1.37 12.01 -7.59
CA GLU A 215 -2.26 13.10 -7.17
C GLU A 215 -3.31 13.42 -8.25
N GLY A 216 -2.90 13.46 -9.51
CA GLY A 216 -3.82 13.69 -10.62
C GLY A 216 -4.85 12.56 -10.79
N VAL A 217 -4.44 11.31 -10.63
CA VAL A 217 -5.35 10.15 -10.62
C VAL A 217 -6.33 10.23 -9.46
N ALA A 218 -5.88 10.65 -8.27
CA ALA A 218 -6.75 10.86 -7.13
C ALA A 218 -7.82 11.95 -7.40
N LEU A 219 -7.48 12.98 -8.21
CA LEU A 219 -8.45 13.99 -8.64
C LEU A 219 -9.52 13.43 -9.57
N TRP A 220 -9.15 12.54 -10.49
CA TRP A 220 -10.11 11.84 -11.34
C TRP A 220 -11.02 10.91 -10.53
N ALA A 221 -10.45 10.21 -9.55
CA ALA A 221 -11.17 9.24 -8.72
C ALA A 221 -12.12 9.90 -7.72
N GLN A 222 -11.86 11.13 -7.29
CA GLN A 222 -12.67 11.93 -6.34
C GLN A 222 -12.92 11.26 -4.97
N GLY A 223 -12.93 10.12 -4.73
CA GLY A 223 -13.25 9.34 -3.53
C GLY A 223 -13.51 7.88 -3.86
N GLU A 224 -13.63 7.58 -5.16
CA GLU A 224 -13.87 6.25 -5.68
C GLU A 224 -12.56 5.57 -6.13
N GLY A 225 -11.47 5.79 -5.39
CA GLY A 225 -10.14 5.26 -5.74
C GLY A 225 -10.06 3.75 -5.61
N ASN A 226 -9.37 3.09 -6.58
CA ASN A 226 -9.12 1.66 -6.51
C ASN A 226 -8.05 1.33 -5.47
N TYR A 227 -8.27 0.29 -4.67
CA TYR A 227 -7.27 -0.28 -3.79
C TYR A 227 -6.22 -1.07 -4.58
N TRP A 228 -4.94 -0.75 -4.38
CA TRP A 228 -3.83 -1.39 -5.10
C TRP A 228 -3.31 -2.67 -4.43
N GLY A 229 -3.91 -3.07 -3.31
CA GLY A 229 -3.59 -4.32 -2.62
C GLY A 229 -2.55 -4.21 -1.49
N HIS A 230 -1.93 -3.04 -1.31
CA HIS A 230 -0.91 -2.81 -0.27
C HIS A 230 -0.77 -1.32 0.08
N ASN A 231 -0.03 -1.03 1.16
CA ASN A 231 0.29 0.30 1.65
C ASN A 231 -0.94 1.21 1.84
N ALA A 232 -2.02 0.61 2.32
CA ALA A 232 -3.28 1.29 2.60
C ALA A 232 -3.78 0.98 4.00
N ILE A 233 -4.26 2.02 4.67
CA ILE A 233 -5.00 1.89 5.92
C ILE A 233 -6.49 1.81 5.61
N ILE A 234 -7.16 0.84 6.21
CA ILE A 234 -8.56 0.46 5.92
C ILE A 234 -9.32 0.37 7.23
N ARG A 235 -10.51 0.94 7.31
CA ARG A 235 -11.41 0.73 8.46
C ARG A 235 -11.89 -0.71 8.49
N VAL A 236 -11.74 -1.38 9.63
CA VAL A 236 -12.08 -2.80 9.76
C VAL A 236 -13.58 -3.02 9.68
N ALA A 237 -14.39 -2.28 10.45
CA ALA A 237 -15.82 -2.50 10.52
C ALA A 237 -16.55 -2.34 9.17
N PRO A 238 -16.39 -1.24 8.40
CA PRO A 238 -17.00 -1.13 7.08
C PRO A 238 -16.48 -2.16 6.08
N PHE A 239 -15.20 -2.54 6.20
CA PHE A 239 -14.64 -3.58 5.33
C PHE A 239 -15.30 -4.94 5.57
N MET A 240 -15.50 -5.31 6.84
CA MET A 240 -16.20 -6.55 7.21
C MET A 240 -17.66 -6.56 6.71
N GLU A 241 -18.33 -5.43 6.77
CA GLU A 241 -19.74 -5.33 6.41
C GLU A 241 -19.98 -5.35 4.89
N HIS A 242 -19.10 -4.69 4.11
CA HIS A 242 -19.37 -4.40 2.70
C HIS A 242 -18.40 -5.05 1.71
N CYS A 243 -17.24 -5.53 2.14
CA CYS A 243 -16.20 -6.03 1.23
C CYS A 243 -16.04 -7.56 1.25
N ALA A 244 -17.03 -8.31 1.73
CA ALA A 244 -17.03 -9.75 1.65
C ALA A 244 -17.05 -10.22 0.19
N LEU A 245 -16.01 -10.92 -0.24
CA LEU A 245 -15.99 -11.53 -1.57
C LEU A 245 -17.00 -12.69 -1.60
N ALA A 246 -17.93 -12.63 -2.55
CA ALA A 246 -18.79 -13.77 -2.84
C ALA A 246 -17.92 -14.96 -3.28
N PRO A 247 -18.15 -16.19 -2.78
CA PRO A 247 -17.41 -17.36 -3.21
C PRO A 247 -17.62 -17.56 -4.72
N ILE A 248 -16.52 -17.56 -5.47
CA ILE A 248 -16.54 -17.91 -6.89
C ILE A 248 -16.83 -19.42 -6.96
N LYS A 249 -18.01 -19.79 -7.47
CA LYS A 249 -18.40 -21.18 -7.71
C LYS A 249 -17.73 -21.74 -8.94
#